data_2931ce28835925dcd84a0b379292b105
#
_entry.id   2931ce28835925dcd84a0b379292b105
#
_cell.length_a   1.000
_cell.length_b   1.000
_cell.length_c   1.000
_cell.angle_alpha   90.00
_cell.angle_beta   90.00
_cell.angle_gamma   90.00
#
_symmetry.space_group_name_H-M   'P 1'
#
loop_
_entity.id
_entity.type
_entity.pdbx_description
1 polymer ?
#
loop_
_entity_poly.entity_id
_entity_poly.type
_entity_poly.pdbx_seq_one_letter_code
_entity_poly.pdbx_strand_id
1 'polypeptide(L)'
;MEATYSDKRSAWLSDRRAYVRASRGEQFHPRGLYWRAFSVWHSGSRLRNLPPVLRQLGMIVRNFRVFWKPKRLEFRYMADGCATKSELAFLNDENFMRSYDRMILATGYPTDPGLHFRIHQAVWAASVTKKIEGDFVECGTGRGMVFSAVLESIDDWPALDKTLWLFDTFSPYHLDPVTGRPDKSRGVRDLYARDLESTRENFSEWTRVKCVAGELPGTLEAVKLARIAFLHIDLNFASVEQEVLRRLWPLVTPGGIVLLDDYGQNPEQNQAMNEVAREFGFQILTTGSAQGIIVKS
;
A
#
# COMPACT_ATOMS: atom_id res chain seq x y z
N MET A 1 -2.48 3.18 -32.91
CA MET A 1 -3.70 3.09 -32.09
C MET A 1 -3.34 2.23 -30.88
N GLU A 2 -3.22 2.84 -29.72
CA GLU A 2 -3.05 2.08 -28.48
C GLU A 2 -4.37 1.38 -28.17
N ALA A 3 -4.31 0.13 -27.70
CA ALA A 3 -5.47 -0.66 -27.31
C ALA A 3 -6.24 0.04 -26.18
N THR A 4 -7.56 0.11 -26.29
CA THR A 4 -8.41 0.69 -25.24
C THR A 4 -8.34 -0.14 -23.95
N TYR A 5 -8.77 0.44 -22.84
CA TYR A 5 -8.85 -0.28 -21.55
C TYR A 5 -9.69 -1.58 -21.69
N SER A 6 -10.80 -1.54 -22.42
CA SER A 6 -11.64 -2.71 -22.71
C SER A 6 -10.89 -3.81 -23.45
N ASP A 7 -10.01 -3.44 -24.39
CA ASP A 7 -9.20 -4.40 -25.15
C ASP A 7 -8.12 -5.04 -24.27
N LYS A 8 -7.46 -4.23 -23.41
CA LYS A 8 -6.47 -4.70 -22.45
C LYS A 8 -7.11 -5.64 -21.41
N ARG A 9 -8.32 -5.31 -20.91
CA ARG A 9 -9.10 -6.14 -19.99
C ARG A 9 -9.48 -7.47 -20.62
N SER A 10 -9.95 -7.46 -21.86
CA SER A 10 -10.38 -8.67 -22.59
C SER A 10 -9.20 -9.60 -22.88
N ALA A 11 -8.07 -9.06 -23.34
CA ALA A 11 -6.83 -9.81 -23.56
C ALA A 11 -6.31 -10.43 -22.27
N TRP A 12 -6.30 -9.66 -21.17
CA TRP A 12 -5.85 -10.11 -19.86
C TRP A 12 -6.76 -11.19 -19.26
N LEU A 13 -8.08 -11.06 -19.34
CA LEU A 13 -9.02 -12.09 -18.88
C LEU A 13 -8.88 -13.42 -19.67
N SER A 14 -8.49 -13.35 -20.94
CA SER A 14 -8.20 -14.56 -21.73
C SER A 14 -6.92 -15.24 -21.31
N ASP A 15 -5.92 -14.49 -20.85
CA ASP A 15 -4.59 -15.00 -20.44
C ASP A 15 -4.49 -15.30 -18.93
N ARG A 16 -5.47 -14.86 -18.14
CA ARG A 16 -5.55 -15.02 -16.68
C ARG A 16 -5.33 -16.47 -16.22
N ARG A 17 -5.86 -17.46 -16.96
CA ARG A 17 -5.70 -18.89 -16.62
C ARG A 17 -4.25 -19.36 -16.76
N ALA A 18 -3.50 -18.78 -17.69
CA ALA A 18 -2.09 -19.06 -17.88
C ALA A 18 -1.25 -18.38 -16.77
N TYR A 19 -1.56 -17.13 -16.45
CA TYR A 19 -0.88 -16.34 -15.42
C TYR A 19 -1.05 -16.92 -14.01
N VAL A 20 -2.26 -17.24 -13.58
CA VAL A 20 -2.54 -17.87 -12.28
C VAL A 20 -1.89 -19.27 -12.17
N ARG A 21 -1.73 -19.99 -13.27
CA ARG A 21 -0.95 -21.24 -13.28
C ARG A 21 0.54 -20.99 -13.16
N ALA A 22 1.09 -19.97 -13.80
CA ALA A 22 2.50 -19.61 -13.72
C ALA A 22 2.88 -19.12 -12.31
N SER A 23 2.09 -18.25 -11.70
CA SER A 23 2.32 -17.72 -10.35
C SER A 23 2.17 -18.79 -9.25
N ARG A 24 1.33 -19.83 -9.46
CA ARG A 24 1.23 -20.99 -8.55
C ARG A 24 2.33 -22.03 -8.78
N GLY A 25 3.01 -22.01 -9.91
CA GLY A 25 4.05 -23.00 -10.29
C GLY A 25 5.47 -22.59 -9.95
N GLU A 26 5.76 -21.32 -9.81
CA GLU A 26 7.08 -20.87 -9.41
C GLU A 26 7.21 -20.91 -7.89
N GLN A 27 7.72 -22.04 -7.38
CA GLN A 27 8.25 -22.12 -6.03
C GLN A 27 9.41 -21.12 -5.92
N PHE A 28 9.14 -20.00 -5.27
CA PHE A 28 10.14 -18.98 -4.98
C PHE A 28 11.26 -19.62 -4.16
N HIS A 29 12.42 -19.83 -4.77
CA HIS A 29 13.64 -20.21 -4.09
C HIS A 29 14.29 -18.95 -3.52
N PRO A 30 14.32 -18.76 -2.21
CA PRO A 30 14.95 -17.58 -1.62
C PRO A 30 16.47 -17.73 -1.69
N ARG A 31 17.09 -17.24 -2.74
CA ARG A 31 18.52 -16.98 -2.80
C ARG A 31 18.77 -15.50 -2.60
N GLY A 32 18.89 -15.04 -1.33
CA GLY A 32 19.25 -13.65 -1.07
C GLY A 32 19.51 -13.37 0.41
N LEU A 33 20.39 -12.40 0.66
CA LEU A 33 20.92 -11.96 1.95
C LEU A 33 19.90 -11.56 3.04
N TYR A 34 18.64 -11.43 2.73
CA TYR A 34 17.57 -11.04 3.69
C TYR A 34 17.33 -12.05 4.81
N TRP A 35 17.66 -13.31 4.62
CA TRP A 35 17.48 -14.37 5.62
C TRP A 35 18.38 -14.24 6.84
N ARG A 36 19.50 -13.54 6.76
CA ARG A 36 20.42 -13.39 7.90
C ARG A 36 19.91 -12.43 8.96
N ALA A 37 19.07 -11.45 8.61
CA ALA A 37 18.56 -10.47 9.54
C ALA A 37 17.34 -10.96 10.35
N PHE A 38 16.46 -11.75 9.74
CA PHE A 38 15.18 -12.15 10.36
C PHE A 38 15.33 -13.22 11.47
N SER A 39 16.32 -14.10 11.38
CA SER A 39 16.56 -15.13 12.41
C SER A 39 17.13 -14.60 13.71
N VAL A 40 17.72 -13.40 13.71
CA VAL A 40 18.39 -12.78 14.85
C VAL A 40 17.41 -12.12 15.82
N TRP A 41 16.26 -11.68 15.34
CA TRP A 41 15.39 -10.79 16.13
C TRP A 41 14.45 -11.52 17.12
N HIS A 42 14.05 -12.74 16.86
CA HIS A 42 13.03 -13.44 17.66
C HIS A 42 13.52 -14.13 18.94
N SER A 43 14.80 -13.99 19.29
CA SER A 43 15.38 -14.71 20.44
C SER A 43 16.04 -13.86 21.52
N GLY A 44 15.81 -12.57 21.48
CA GLY A 44 16.57 -11.61 22.28
C GLY A 44 16.42 -11.68 23.80
N SER A 45 15.38 -12.32 24.35
CA SER A 45 15.07 -12.17 25.78
C SER A 45 15.90 -13.03 26.73
N ARG A 46 16.39 -14.20 26.34
CA ARG A 46 17.17 -15.08 27.21
C ARG A 46 18.69 -14.89 27.12
N LEU A 47 19.20 -14.23 26.10
CA LEU A 47 20.63 -14.02 25.89
C LEU A 47 21.16 -12.69 26.42
N ARG A 48 20.28 -11.80 26.92
CA ARG A 48 20.68 -10.44 27.35
C ARG A 48 21.66 -10.40 28.51
N ASN A 49 21.69 -11.44 29.34
CA ASN A 49 22.52 -11.48 30.54
C ASN A 49 23.85 -12.24 30.39
N LEU A 50 24.19 -12.67 29.18
CA LEU A 50 25.45 -13.39 28.91
C LEU A 50 26.55 -12.39 28.46
N PRO A 51 27.83 -12.67 28.78
CA PRO A 51 28.96 -11.93 28.24
C PRO A 51 28.93 -11.88 26.70
N PRO A 52 29.44 -10.81 26.08
CA PRO A 52 29.33 -10.59 24.62
C PRO A 52 29.82 -11.78 23.77
N VAL A 53 30.92 -12.44 24.19
CA VAL A 53 31.51 -13.59 23.50
C VAL A 53 30.57 -14.81 23.55
N LEU A 54 29.93 -15.07 24.69
CA LEU A 54 28.99 -16.17 24.85
C LEU A 54 27.66 -15.90 24.13
N ARG A 55 27.28 -14.63 23.96
CA ARG A 55 26.13 -14.26 23.08
C ARG A 55 26.41 -14.58 21.62
N GLN A 56 27.62 -14.28 21.13
CA GLN A 56 28.00 -14.59 19.76
C GLN A 56 28.10 -16.12 19.54
N LEU A 57 28.68 -16.88 20.46
CA LEU A 57 28.73 -18.34 20.41
C LEU A 57 27.33 -18.96 20.49
N GLY A 58 26.46 -18.46 21.36
CA GLY A 58 25.07 -18.91 21.45
C GLY A 58 24.27 -18.66 20.17
N MET A 59 24.51 -17.52 19.49
CA MET A 59 23.91 -17.21 18.19
C MET A 59 24.45 -18.12 17.09
N ILE A 60 25.74 -18.42 17.07
CA ILE A 60 26.38 -19.31 16.10
C ILE A 60 25.84 -20.74 16.24
N VAL A 61 25.82 -21.30 17.46
CA VAL A 61 25.32 -22.66 17.74
C VAL A 61 23.83 -22.78 17.42
N ARG A 62 23.05 -21.77 17.70
CA ARG A 62 21.61 -21.74 17.40
C ARG A 62 21.36 -21.64 15.90
N ASN A 63 22.12 -20.80 15.18
CA ASN A 63 22.07 -20.73 13.74
C ASN A 63 22.49 -22.06 13.09
N PHE A 64 23.51 -22.75 13.66
CA PHE A 64 23.94 -24.08 13.20
C PHE A 64 22.87 -25.15 13.41
N ARG A 65 22.13 -25.12 14.54
CA ARG A 65 21.00 -26.04 14.79
C ARG A 65 19.82 -25.82 13.83
N VAL A 66 19.57 -24.58 13.43
CA VAL A 66 18.56 -24.24 12.41
C VAL A 66 18.98 -24.77 11.03
N PHE A 67 20.29 -24.74 10.73
CA PHE A 67 20.82 -25.28 9.49
C PHE A 67 20.83 -26.81 9.44
N TRP A 68 21.00 -27.50 10.58
CA TRP A 68 21.17 -28.95 10.60
C TRP A 68 19.89 -29.78 10.80
N LYS A 69 18.77 -29.12 11.06
CA LYS A 69 17.45 -29.72 10.89
C LYS A 69 16.63 -28.81 9.97
N PRO A 70 16.79 -28.94 8.66
CA PRO A 70 15.93 -28.20 7.75
C PRO A 70 14.54 -28.86 7.75
N LYS A 71 13.72 -28.62 8.77
CA LYS A 71 12.30 -28.48 8.47
C LYS A 71 12.24 -27.33 7.49
N ARG A 72 12.01 -27.63 6.21
CA ARG A 72 11.75 -26.60 5.21
C ARG A 72 10.74 -25.65 5.82
N LEU A 73 11.16 -24.40 6.05
CA LEU A 73 10.25 -23.35 6.47
C LEU A 73 9.44 -22.99 5.22
N GLU A 74 8.39 -23.77 4.97
CA GLU A 74 7.48 -23.51 3.85
C GLU A 74 6.58 -22.35 4.26
N PHE A 75 6.90 -21.15 3.75
CA PHE A 75 5.98 -20.02 3.82
C PHE A 75 4.89 -20.19 2.76
N ARG A 76 3.66 -19.91 3.13
CA ARG A 76 2.54 -19.86 2.19
C ARG A 76 2.51 -18.56 1.39
N TYR A 77 3.09 -17.51 1.97
CA TYR A 77 3.22 -16.22 1.35
C TYR A 77 4.53 -15.54 1.75
N MET A 78 5.18 -14.90 0.79
CA MET A 78 6.38 -14.12 1.03
C MET A 78 6.50 -13.03 -0.03
N ALA A 79 5.96 -11.85 0.25
CA ALA A 79 6.06 -10.66 -0.58
C ALA A 79 5.79 -9.41 0.26
N ASP A 80 6.08 -8.22 -0.25
CA ASP A 80 5.80 -6.92 0.36
C ASP A 80 6.24 -6.83 1.84
N GLY A 81 7.46 -7.27 2.13
CA GLY A 81 8.02 -7.30 3.49
C GLY A 81 7.40 -8.33 4.43
N CYS A 82 6.34 -9.04 4.04
CA CYS A 82 5.62 -10.00 4.84
C CYS A 82 5.98 -11.44 4.46
N ALA A 83 6.25 -12.29 5.47
CA ALA A 83 6.41 -13.72 5.28
C ALA A 83 5.58 -14.47 6.33
N THR A 84 4.65 -15.32 5.89
CA THR A 84 3.75 -16.04 6.79
C THR A 84 3.48 -17.47 6.36
N LYS A 85 3.21 -18.32 7.36
CA LYS A 85 2.70 -19.70 7.17
C LYS A 85 1.19 -19.78 7.36
N SER A 86 0.58 -18.68 7.74
CA SER A 86 -0.86 -18.63 7.99
C SER A 86 -1.65 -18.89 6.71
N GLU A 87 -2.86 -19.40 6.88
CA GLU A 87 -3.84 -19.46 5.82
C GLU A 87 -4.29 -18.04 5.46
N LEU A 88 -4.29 -17.74 4.16
CA LEU A 88 -4.67 -16.43 3.64
C LEU A 88 -5.94 -16.58 2.79
N ALA A 89 -7.08 -16.65 3.47
CA ALA A 89 -8.37 -16.90 2.82
C ALA A 89 -8.69 -15.87 1.72
N PHE A 90 -8.28 -14.62 1.90
CA PHE A 90 -8.53 -13.55 0.94
C PHE A 90 -7.84 -13.79 -0.43
N LEU A 91 -6.75 -14.56 -0.49
CA LEU A 91 -6.12 -14.93 -1.78
C LEU A 91 -6.96 -15.93 -2.58
N ASN A 92 -7.96 -16.55 -1.96
CA ASN A 92 -8.92 -17.45 -2.61
C ASN A 92 -10.28 -16.76 -2.84
N ASP A 93 -10.45 -15.51 -2.41
CA ASP A 93 -11.65 -14.71 -2.63
C ASP A 93 -11.61 -14.15 -4.06
N GLU A 94 -12.58 -14.55 -4.88
CA GLU A 94 -12.65 -14.11 -6.28
C GLU A 94 -12.90 -12.61 -6.44
N ASN A 95 -13.65 -11.99 -5.52
CA ASN A 95 -13.90 -10.56 -5.55
C ASN A 95 -12.63 -9.77 -5.22
N PHE A 96 -11.89 -10.23 -4.19
CA PHE A 96 -10.60 -9.62 -3.88
C PHE A 96 -9.61 -9.79 -5.05
N MET A 97 -9.51 -10.98 -5.62
CA MET A 97 -8.59 -11.22 -6.74
C MET A 97 -8.95 -10.39 -7.97
N ARG A 98 -10.25 -10.19 -8.26
CA ARG A 98 -10.71 -9.28 -9.32
C ARG A 98 -10.22 -7.84 -9.07
N SER A 99 -10.33 -7.37 -7.84
CA SER A 99 -9.86 -6.05 -7.42
C SER A 99 -8.33 -5.91 -7.54
N TYR A 100 -7.60 -6.94 -7.13
CA TYR A 100 -6.16 -6.99 -7.28
C TYR A 100 -5.72 -6.97 -8.75
N ASP A 101 -6.39 -7.74 -9.58
CA ASP A 101 -6.20 -7.76 -11.03
C ASP A 101 -6.44 -6.37 -11.65
N ARG A 102 -7.44 -5.63 -11.15
CA ARG A 102 -7.73 -4.26 -11.59
C ARG A 102 -6.57 -3.30 -11.29
N MET A 103 -5.93 -3.46 -10.13
CA MET A 103 -4.72 -2.72 -9.79
C MET A 103 -3.58 -2.99 -10.79
N ILE A 104 -3.34 -4.25 -11.14
CA ILE A 104 -2.30 -4.62 -12.11
C ILE A 104 -2.57 -3.95 -13.47
N LEU A 105 -3.84 -3.95 -13.91
CA LEU A 105 -4.24 -3.30 -15.16
C LEU A 105 -4.00 -1.78 -15.13
N ALA A 106 -4.37 -1.11 -14.04
CA ALA A 106 -4.20 0.34 -13.91
C ALA A 106 -2.71 0.75 -13.94
N THR A 107 -1.87 -0.02 -13.26
CA THR A 107 -0.45 0.27 -13.16
C THR A 107 0.36 -0.20 -14.36
N GLY A 108 -0.12 -1.23 -15.07
CA GLY A 108 0.59 -1.85 -16.18
C GLY A 108 1.81 -2.67 -15.73
N TYR A 109 1.77 -3.23 -14.50
CA TYR A 109 2.81 -4.14 -14.05
C TYR A 109 2.94 -5.32 -15.02
N PRO A 110 4.16 -5.65 -15.47
CA PRO A 110 4.39 -6.77 -16.39
C PRO A 110 4.25 -8.13 -15.69
N THR A 111 4.36 -8.15 -14.36
CA THR A 111 4.26 -9.35 -13.52
C THR A 111 3.57 -8.98 -12.21
N ASP A 112 3.14 -9.98 -11.45
CA ASP A 112 2.59 -9.76 -10.11
C ASP A 112 3.62 -9.08 -9.19
N PRO A 113 3.32 -7.86 -8.69
CA PRO A 113 4.22 -7.15 -7.77
C PRO A 113 4.19 -7.72 -6.34
N GLY A 114 3.28 -8.64 -6.02
CA GLY A 114 3.17 -9.24 -4.69
C GLY A 114 2.57 -8.33 -3.62
N LEU A 115 1.80 -7.31 -4.00
CA LEU A 115 1.21 -6.30 -3.09
C LEU A 115 -0.14 -6.71 -2.50
N HIS A 116 -0.39 -8.03 -2.37
CA HIS A 116 -1.71 -8.54 -1.97
C HIS A 116 -2.18 -8.03 -0.61
N PHE A 117 -1.30 -7.99 0.41
CA PHE A 117 -1.68 -7.47 1.73
C PHE A 117 -2.01 -5.98 1.69
N ARG A 118 -1.22 -5.20 0.95
CA ARG A 118 -1.39 -3.76 0.80
C ARG A 118 -2.77 -3.44 0.20
N ILE A 119 -3.10 -4.10 -0.89
CA ILE A 119 -4.40 -3.93 -1.56
C ILE A 119 -5.54 -4.49 -0.71
N HIS A 120 -5.33 -5.64 -0.03
CA HIS A 120 -6.35 -6.21 0.85
C HIS A 120 -6.74 -5.27 1.99
N GLN A 121 -5.78 -4.57 2.59
CA GLN A 121 -6.04 -3.58 3.64
C GLN A 121 -6.83 -2.39 3.12
N ALA A 122 -6.53 -1.89 1.91
CA ALA A 122 -7.27 -0.80 1.29
C ALA A 122 -8.72 -1.21 0.94
N VAL A 123 -8.91 -2.39 0.35
CA VAL A 123 -10.23 -2.95 0.04
C VAL A 123 -11.04 -3.18 1.33
N TRP A 124 -10.39 -3.70 2.39
CA TRP A 124 -11.03 -3.84 3.69
C TRP A 124 -11.45 -2.49 4.27
N ALA A 125 -10.55 -1.50 4.28
CA ALA A 125 -10.85 -0.15 4.77
C ALA A 125 -12.05 0.47 4.03
N ALA A 126 -12.09 0.33 2.71
CA ALA A 126 -13.20 0.79 1.88
C ALA A 126 -14.52 0.08 2.22
N SER A 127 -14.48 -1.25 2.42
CA SER A 127 -15.67 -2.04 2.77
C SER A 127 -16.28 -1.63 4.10
N VAL A 128 -15.42 -1.29 5.08
CA VAL A 128 -15.85 -0.83 6.41
C VAL A 128 -16.41 0.59 6.35
N THR A 129 -15.77 1.46 5.55
CA THR A 129 -16.11 2.91 5.53
C THR A 129 -17.13 3.31 4.48
N LYS A 130 -17.52 2.41 3.57
CA LYS A 130 -18.47 2.77 2.49
C LYS A 130 -19.83 3.29 2.97
N LYS A 131 -20.26 2.92 4.18
CA LYS A 131 -21.51 3.40 4.80
C LYS A 131 -21.30 4.57 5.76
N ILE A 132 -20.07 4.97 6.04
CA ILE A 132 -19.73 6.13 6.88
C ILE A 132 -19.89 7.38 6.05
N GLU A 133 -20.46 8.44 6.61
CA GLU A 133 -20.62 9.72 5.94
C GLU A 133 -19.28 10.32 5.54
N GLY A 134 -19.16 10.82 4.32
CA GLY A 134 -17.97 11.47 3.78
C GLY A 134 -17.43 10.80 2.54
N ASP A 135 -16.51 11.48 1.90
CA ASP A 135 -15.87 11.10 0.66
C ASP A 135 -14.69 10.14 0.87
N PHE A 136 -14.21 9.58 -0.21
CA PHE A 136 -12.94 8.88 -0.26
C PHE A 136 -11.87 9.82 -0.84
N VAL A 137 -10.67 9.78 -0.25
CA VAL A 137 -9.57 10.68 -0.62
C VAL A 137 -8.28 9.89 -0.74
N GLU A 138 -7.57 10.06 -1.84
CA GLU A 138 -6.21 9.55 -2.04
C GLU A 138 -5.25 10.72 -2.27
N CYS A 139 -4.17 10.74 -1.53
CA CYS A 139 -3.07 11.69 -1.65
C CYS A 139 -1.83 10.92 -2.13
N GLY A 140 -1.46 11.13 -3.41
CA GLY A 140 -0.46 10.33 -4.10
C GLY A 140 -1.10 9.19 -4.88
N THR A 141 -1.81 9.53 -5.95
CA THR A 141 -2.59 8.55 -6.73
C THR A 141 -1.73 7.76 -7.71
N GLY A 142 -0.67 8.39 -8.25
CA GLY A 142 0.08 7.81 -9.34
C GLY A 142 -0.82 7.42 -10.52
N ARG A 143 -0.76 6.16 -10.95
CA ARG A 143 -1.64 5.60 -11.97
C ARG A 143 -2.96 5.09 -11.44
N GLY A 144 -3.23 5.23 -10.14
CA GLY A 144 -4.44 4.74 -9.50
C GLY A 144 -4.33 3.31 -8.99
N MET A 145 -3.17 2.92 -8.49
CA MET A 145 -2.90 1.58 -7.99
C MET A 145 -3.93 1.13 -6.97
N VAL A 146 -4.05 1.86 -5.87
CA VAL A 146 -4.87 1.46 -4.74
C VAL A 146 -6.35 1.66 -5.02
N PHE A 147 -6.75 2.85 -5.47
CA PHE A 147 -8.17 3.15 -5.60
C PHE A 147 -8.84 2.55 -6.85
N SER A 148 -8.11 2.11 -7.86
CA SER A 148 -8.72 1.27 -8.91
C SER A 148 -9.15 -0.09 -8.36
N ALA A 149 -8.35 -0.70 -7.46
CA ALA A 149 -8.75 -1.92 -6.76
C ALA A 149 -9.90 -1.68 -5.78
N VAL A 150 -9.86 -0.57 -5.05
CA VAL A 150 -10.93 -0.18 -4.11
C VAL A 150 -12.26 -0.03 -4.84
N LEU A 151 -12.32 0.73 -5.94
CA LEU A 151 -13.56 0.92 -6.68
C LEU A 151 -14.06 -0.38 -7.33
N GLU A 152 -13.17 -1.22 -7.85
CA GLU A 152 -13.54 -2.55 -8.36
C GLU A 152 -14.16 -3.45 -7.29
N SER A 153 -13.79 -3.25 -6.01
CA SER A 153 -14.35 -4.03 -4.89
C SER A 153 -15.74 -3.57 -4.44
N ILE A 154 -16.21 -2.41 -4.91
CA ILE A 154 -17.47 -1.79 -4.47
C ILE A 154 -18.48 -1.84 -5.62
N ASP A 155 -19.22 -2.92 -5.71
CA ASP A 155 -20.23 -3.10 -6.79
C ASP A 155 -21.33 -2.02 -6.74
N ASP A 156 -21.63 -1.47 -5.56
CA ASP A 156 -22.66 -0.47 -5.32
C ASP A 156 -22.12 0.99 -5.34
N TRP A 157 -20.90 1.25 -5.85
CA TRP A 157 -20.31 2.60 -5.90
C TRP A 157 -21.24 3.65 -6.51
N PRO A 158 -21.94 3.41 -7.64
CA PRO A 158 -22.85 4.40 -8.22
C PRO A 158 -24.02 4.76 -7.31
N ALA A 159 -24.41 3.88 -6.37
CA ALA A 159 -25.50 4.11 -5.43
C ALA A 159 -25.03 4.81 -4.14
N LEU A 160 -23.73 4.84 -3.86
CA LEU A 160 -23.18 5.55 -2.71
C LEU A 160 -23.16 7.05 -2.99
N ASP A 161 -23.59 7.86 -2.02
CA ASP A 161 -23.44 9.32 -2.10
C ASP A 161 -22.03 9.75 -1.66
N LYS A 162 -21.04 9.36 -2.48
CA LYS A 162 -19.62 9.63 -2.25
C LYS A 162 -18.93 10.12 -3.50
N THR A 163 -17.94 10.98 -3.30
CA THR A 163 -16.96 11.34 -4.32
C THR A 163 -15.61 10.70 -3.98
N LEU A 164 -14.90 10.21 -4.97
CA LEU A 164 -13.48 9.88 -4.85
C LEU A 164 -12.66 11.07 -5.34
N TRP A 165 -11.80 11.57 -4.46
CA TRP A 165 -10.85 12.64 -4.75
C TRP A 165 -9.45 12.06 -4.87
N LEU A 166 -8.82 12.25 -6.01
CA LEU A 166 -7.49 11.75 -6.35
C LEU A 166 -6.54 12.93 -6.50
N PHE A 167 -5.65 13.09 -5.54
CA PHE A 167 -4.65 14.16 -5.55
C PHE A 167 -3.29 13.62 -5.95
N ASP A 168 -2.68 14.24 -6.94
CA ASP A 168 -1.32 13.94 -7.39
C ASP A 168 -0.79 15.11 -8.22
N THR A 169 0.51 15.20 -8.40
CA THR A 169 1.09 16.12 -9.38
C THR A 169 0.79 15.67 -10.81
N PHE A 170 0.51 14.37 -11.00
CA PHE A 170 0.37 13.70 -12.29
C PHE A 170 1.55 14.00 -13.23
N SER A 171 2.74 14.02 -12.64
CA SER A 171 3.99 14.32 -13.34
C SER A 171 5.01 13.23 -13.04
N PRO A 172 5.83 12.83 -14.00
CA PRO A 172 6.89 11.84 -13.80
C PRO A 172 8.07 12.39 -12.98
N TYR A 173 8.05 13.66 -12.62
CA TYR A 173 9.12 14.32 -11.88
C TYR A 173 8.63 14.81 -10.53
N HIS A 174 9.21 14.22 -9.47
CA HIS A 174 9.00 14.68 -8.11
C HIS A 174 10.32 15.21 -7.56
N LEU A 175 10.29 16.44 -7.09
CA LEU A 175 11.36 17.03 -6.30
C LEU A 175 10.88 17.14 -4.86
N ASP A 176 11.75 16.79 -3.92
CA ASP A 176 11.51 17.07 -2.51
C ASP A 176 11.28 18.60 -2.35
N PRO A 177 10.13 19.03 -1.86
CA PRO A 177 9.78 20.45 -1.78
C PRO A 177 10.68 21.23 -0.82
N VAL A 178 11.37 20.55 0.11
CA VAL A 178 12.26 21.19 1.08
C VAL A 178 13.70 21.23 0.57
N THR A 179 14.18 20.14 -0.02
CA THR A 179 15.59 20.01 -0.42
C THR A 179 15.84 20.23 -1.89
N GLY A 180 14.79 20.28 -2.71
CA GLY A 180 14.87 20.37 -4.18
C GLY A 180 15.54 19.13 -4.84
N ARG A 181 15.75 18.06 -4.07
CA ARG A 181 16.41 16.85 -4.59
C ARG A 181 15.37 15.97 -5.27
N PRO A 182 15.76 15.30 -6.36
CA PRO A 182 14.89 14.31 -6.98
C PRO A 182 14.59 13.17 -6.00
N ASP A 183 13.34 12.68 -6.02
CA ASP A 183 12.93 11.49 -5.29
C ASP A 183 13.93 10.34 -5.51
N LYS A 184 14.27 9.64 -4.42
CA LYS A 184 15.23 8.52 -4.42
C LYS A 184 14.68 7.27 -5.12
N SER A 185 13.38 7.19 -5.34
CA SER A 185 12.69 6.07 -6.00
C SER A 185 12.92 5.99 -7.51
N ARG A 186 14.00 6.59 -8.03
CA ARG A 186 14.34 6.68 -9.46
C ARG A 186 14.30 5.36 -10.25
N GLY A 187 14.30 4.20 -9.60
CA GLY A 187 14.20 2.89 -10.26
C GLY A 187 12.77 2.48 -10.64
N VAL A 188 11.76 3.21 -10.19
CA VAL A 188 10.33 2.83 -10.32
C VAL A 188 9.54 3.86 -11.13
N ARG A 189 10.23 4.69 -11.95
CA ARG A 189 9.61 5.80 -12.73
C ARG A 189 8.45 5.37 -13.61
N ASP A 190 8.44 4.14 -14.07
CA ASP A 190 7.35 3.61 -14.91
C ASP A 190 6.07 3.31 -14.14
N LEU A 191 6.09 3.38 -12.80
CA LEU A 191 4.91 3.16 -11.94
C LEU A 191 4.15 4.44 -11.64
N TYR A 192 4.80 5.61 -11.73
CA TYR A 192 4.15 6.90 -11.52
C TYR A 192 3.26 7.30 -12.70
N ALA A 193 2.31 8.17 -12.45
CA ALA A 193 1.49 8.74 -13.50
C ALA A 193 2.38 9.43 -14.55
N ARG A 194 2.14 9.15 -15.81
CA ARG A 194 2.81 9.85 -16.92
C ARG A 194 2.20 11.23 -17.10
N ASP A 195 0.90 11.31 -16.94
CA ASP A 195 0.09 12.50 -17.07
C ASP A 195 -1.29 12.28 -16.44
N LEU A 196 -2.04 13.37 -16.30
CA LEU A 196 -3.38 13.36 -15.73
C LEU A 196 -4.36 12.52 -16.55
N GLU A 197 -4.24 12.53 -17.86
CA GLU A 197 -5.22 11.88 -18.75
C GLU A 197 -5.14 10.36 -18.65
N SER A 198 -3.93 9.79 -18.59
CA SER A 198 -3.75 8.34 -18.42
C SER A 198 -4.34 7.83 -17.10
N THR A 199 -4.29 8.66 -16.04
CA THR A 199 -4.95 8.32 -14.78
C THR A 199 -6.47 8.45 -14.90
N ARG A 200 -6.99 9.49 -15.55
CA ARG A 200 -8.44 9.63 -15.79
C ARG A 200 -9.01 8.46 -16.57
N GLU A 201 -8.31 7.96 -17.58
CA GLU A 201 -8.71 6.78 -18.34
C GLU A 201 -8.88 5.55 -17.46
N ASN A 202 -7.97 5.35 -16.47
CA ASN A 202 -8.04 4.24 -15.52
C ASN A 202 -9.29 4.30 -14.63
N PHE A 203 -9.92 5.45 -14.48
CA PHE A 203 -11.13 5.66 -13.67
C PHE A 203 -12.38 5.99 -14.50
N SER A 204 -12.31 5.96 -15.83
CA SER A 204 -13.37 6.42 -16.72
C SER A 204 -14.69 5.64 -16.61
N GLU A 205 -14.65 4.42 -16.08
CA GLU A 205 -15.84 3.57 -15.87
C GLU A 205 -16.64 3.94 -14.61
N TRP A 206 -16.04 4.71 -13.68
CA TRP A 206 -16.71 5.09 -12.44
C TRP A 206 -17.14 6.56 -12.45
N THR A 207 -18.36 6.80 -11.99
CA THR A 207 -18.88 8.15 -11.78
C THR A 207 -18.32 8.76 -10.49
N ARG A 208 -18.34 10.10 -10.38
CA ARG A 208 -17.93 10.85 -9.19
C ARG A 208 -16.47 10.61 -8.76
N VAL A 209 -15.59 10.37 -9.72
CA VAL A 209 -14.15 10.40 -9.52
C VAL A 209 -13.60 11.73 -9.99
N LYS A 210 -12.80 12.40 -9.16
CA LYS A 210 -12.23 13.73 -9.44
C LYS A 210 -10.73 13.70 -9.23
N CYS A 211 -9.98 13.88 -10.31
CA CYS A 211 -8.53 14.08 -10.25
C CYS A 211 -8.21 15.55 -10.03
N VAL A 212 -7.39 15.85 -9.02
CA VAL A 212 -6.95 17.20 -8.64
C VAL A 212 -5.43 17.26 -8.83
N ALA A 213 -5.01 17.91 -9.90
CA ALA A 213 -3.61 18.03 -10.26
C ALA A 213 -2.91 19.15 -9.51
N GLY A 214 -1.73 18.86 -8.98
CA GLY A 214 -0.85 19.83 -8.33
C GLY A 214 -0.22 19.32 -7.06
N GLU A 215 0.63 20.15 -6.45
CA GLU A 215 1.39 19.80 -5.27
C GLU A 215 0.55 19.92 -4.00
N LEU A 216 0.62 18.87 -3.16
CA LEU A 216 0.08 18.91 -1.81
C LEU A 216 1.08 19.57 -0.85
N PRO A 217 0.62 20.25 0.19
CA PRO A 217 -0.78 20.41 0.61
C PRO A 217 -1.53 21.57 -0.07
N GLY A 218 -0.91 22.34 -0.97
CA GLY A 218 -1.49 23.55 -1.57
C GLY A 218 -2.80 23.29 -2.34
N THR A 219 -2.88 22.17 -3.06
CA THR A 219 -4.07 21.81 -3.85
C THR A 219 -5.30 21.45 -3.01
N LEU A 220 -5.14 21.19 -1.69
CA LEU A 220 -6.29 20.98 -0.81
C LEU A 220 -7.22 22.21 -0.75
N GLU A 221 -6.67 23.40 -0.96
CA GLU A 221 -7.44 24.66 -0.93
C GLU A 221 -8.31 24.85 -2.17
N ALA A 222 -8.01 24.13 -3.26
CA ALA A 222 -8.76 24.21 -4.52
C ALA A 222 -10.09 23.43 -4.48
N VAL A 223 -10.33 22.63 -3.45
CA VAL A 223 -11.51 21.77 -3.32
C VAL A 223 -12.17 21.93 -1.96
N LYS A 224 -13.50 21.73 -1.93
CA LYS A 224 -14.25 21.73 -0.67
C LYS A 224 -14.48 20.30 -0.20
N LEU A 225 -13.54 19.77 0.57
CA LEU A 225 -13.73 18.53 1.31
C LEU A 225 -14.52 18.84 2.58
N ALA A 226 -15.70 18.22 2.74
CA ALA A 226 -16.54 18.43 3.92
C ALA A 226 -16.27 17.36 4.99
N ARG A 227 -16.34 16.10 4.60
CA ARG A 227 -16.10 14.93 5.45
C ARG A 227 -15.36 13.85 4.67
N ILE A 228 -14.56 13.06 5.36
CA ILE A 228 -13.75 11.99 4.80
C ILE A 228 -14.09 10.71 5.54
N ALA A 229 -14.55 9.70 4.81
CA ALA A 229 -14.78 8.37 5.34
C ALA A 229 -13.53 7.48 5.20
N PHE A 230 -12.80 7.60 4.10
CA PHE A 230 -11.56 6.88 3.88
C PHE A 230 -10.50 7.80 3.28
N LEU A 231 -9.34 7.88 3.94
CA LEU A 231 -8.17 8.64 3.52
C LEU A 231 -6.99 7.70 3.32
N HIS A 232 -6.38 7.75 2.15
CA HIS A 232 -5.11 7.08 1.85
C HIS A 232 -4.02 8.11 1.58
N ILE A 233 -2.84 7.96 2.18
CA ILE A 233 -1.69 8.86 2.02
C ILE A 233 -0.48 8.05 1.57
N ASP A 234 0.06 8.40 0.40
CA ASP A 234 1.24 7.81 -0.25
C ASP A 234 1.98 8.88 -1.07
N LEU A 235 2.70 9.77 -0.39
CA LEU A 235 3.34 10.95 -1.02
C LEU A 235 4.87 10.86 -1.06
N ASN A 236 5.46 9.87 -0.39
CA ASN A 236 6.91 9.64 -0.31
C ASN A 236 7.74 10.77 0.35
N PHE A 237 7.10 11.81 0.89
CA PHE A 237 7.75 12.94 1.58
C PHE A 237 7.16 13.13 2.97
N ALA A 238 7.92 12.79 4.01
CA ALA A 238 7.47 12.79 5.40
C ALA A 238 6.86 14.12 5.85
N SER A 239 7.47 15.25 5.47
CA SER A 239 6.98 16.59 5.82
C SER A 239 5.65 16.93 5.14
N VAL A 240 5.47 16.51 3.89
CA VAL A 240 4.23 16.75 3.12
C VAL A 240 3.12 15.88 3.68
N GLU A 241 3.37 14.59 3.91
CA GLU A 241 2.39 13.67 4.51
C GLU A 241 1.95 14.14 5.89
N GLN A 242 2.90 14.62 6.71
CA GLN A 242 2.61 15.16 8.02
C GLN A 242 1.63 16.34 7.95
N GLU A 243 1.89 17.30 7.06
CA GLU A 243 1.05 18.47 6.90
C GLU A 243 -0.32 18.11 6.28
N VAL A 244 -0.35 17.20 5.32
CA VAL A 244 -1.59 16.69 4.72
C VAL A 244 -2.45 16.01 5.79
N LEU A 245 -1.87 15.14 6.61
CA LEU A 245 -2.61 14.48 7.68
C LEU A 245 -3.15 15.49 8.70
N ARG A 246 -2.35 16.50 9.11
CA ARG A 246 -2.84 17.55 10.02
C ARG A 246 -4.05 18.28 9.47
N ARG A 247 -4.05 18.65 8.19
CA ARG A 247 -5.15 19.37 7.56
C ARG A 247 -6.39 18.53 7.36
N LEU A 248 -6.22 17.25 7.00
CA LEU A 248 -7.34 16.36 6.69
C LEU A 248 -7.90 15.62 7.90
N TRP A 249 -7.11 15.41 8.96
CA TRP A 249 -7.57 14.71 10.16
C TRP A 249 -8.85 15.29 10.78
N PRO A 250 -9.03 16.60 10.91
CA PRO A 250 -10.28 17.16 11.43
C PRO A 250 -11.51 16.82 10.58
N LEU A 251 -11.33 16.55 9.29
CA LEU A 251 -12.40 16.22 8.34
C LEU A 251 -12.74 14.71 8.34
N VAL A 252 -11.87 13.86 8.88
CA VAL A 252 -12.15 12.42 8.97
C VAL A 252 -13.33 12.21 9.91
N THR A 253 -14.37 11.54 9.43
CA THR A 253 -15.59 11.22 10.20
C THR A 253 -15.28 10.18 11.26
N PRO A 254 -15.91 10.23 12.48
CA PRO A 254 -15.82 9.14 13.43
C PRO A 254 -16.16 7.78 12.80
N GLY A 255 -15.32 6.78 13.03
CA GLY A 255 -15.37 5.48 12.34
C GLY A 255 -14.65 5.45 10.99
N GLY A 256 -14.29 6.62 10.43
CA GLY A 256 -13.47 6.70 9.22
C GLY A 256 -12.07 6.14 9.41
N ILE A 257 -11.47 5.71 8.32
CA ILE A 257 -10.14 5.08 8.33
C ILE A 257 -9.14 5.94 7.57
N VAL A 258 -7.94 6.09 8.14
CA VAL A 258 -6.76 6.58 7.45
C VAL A 258 -5.79 5.44 7.24
N LEU A 259 -5.34 5.24 5.99
CA LEU A 259 -4.31 4.28 5.60
C LEU A 259 -3.07 5.04 5.16
N LEU A 260 -1.95 4.77 5.82
CA LEU A 260 -0.63 5.35 5.55
C LEU A 260 0.22 4.29 4.85
N ASP A 261 0.66 4.55 3.62
CA ASP A 261 1.27 3.51 2.79
C ASP A 261 2.66 3.07 3.28
N ASP A 262 3.55 4.02 3.53
CA ASP A 262 4.96 3.75 3.85
C ASP A 262 5.32 3.88 5.34
N TYR A 263 4.33 3.91 6.23
CA TYR A 263 4.51 4.15 7.66
C TYR A 263 5.57 3.25 8.32
N GLY A 264 5.63 1.99 7.95
CA GLY A 264 6.57 1.02 8.54
C GLY A 264 7.86 0.83 7.74
N GLN A 265 7.94 1.38 6.52
CA GLN A 265 9.11 1.23 5.65
C GLN A 265 10.12 2.36 5.83
N ASN A 266 9.62 3.58 6.01
CA ASN A 266 10.44 4.79 6.06
C ASN A 266 10.48 5.37 7.48
N PRO A 267 11.64 5.39 8.15
CA PRO A 267 11.77 5.95 9.51
C PRO A 267 11.36 7.41 9.63
N GLU A 268 11.59 8.23 8.59
CA GLU A 268 11.23 9.65 8.60
C GLU A 268 9.69 9.82 8.56
N GLN A 269 9.00 9.05 7.71
CA GLN A 269 7.55 9.02 7.66
C GLN A 269 6.95 8.46 8.95
N ASN A 270 7.53 7.38 9.49
CA ASN A 270 7.12 6.84 10.78
C ASN A 270 7.17 7.91 11.89
N GLN A 271 8.30 8.63 11.99
CA GLN A 271 8.46 9.69 12.98
C GLN A 271 7.41 10.79 12.77
N ALA A 272 7.27 11.30 11.54
CA ALA A 272 6.34 12.37 11.20
C ALA A 272 4.89 12.02 11.54
N MET A 273 4.44 10.81 11.18
CA MET A 273 3.09 10.33 11.49
C MET A 273 2.87 10.15 12.99
N ASN A 274 3.86 9.66 13.74
CA ASN A 274 3.77 9.54 15.19
C ASN A 274 3.76 10.90 15.92
N GLU A 275 4.31 11.95 15.33
CA GLU A 275 4.18 13.33 15.85
C GLU A 275 2.74 13.82 15.73
N VAL A 276 2.09 13.61 14.57
CA VAL A 276 0.67 13.93 14.39
C VAL A 276 -0.22 13.10 15.31
N ALA A 277 0.11 11.80 15.48
CA ALA A 277 -0.63 10.93 16.38
C ALA A 277 -0.62 11.45 17.82
N ARG A 278 0.53 11.95 18.30
CA ARG A 278 0.63 12.57 19.63
C ARG A 278 -0.13 13.89 19.74
N GLU A 279 -0.09 14.70 18.67
CA GLU A 279 -0.78 15.99 18.60
C GLU A 279 -2.30 15.83 18.72
N PHE A 280 -2.86 14.86 18.02
CA PHE A 280 -4.32 14.63 17.96
C PHE A 280 -4.82 13.49 18.85
N GLY A 281 -3.93 12.77 19.56
CA GLY A 281 -4.31 11.75 20.55
C GLY A 281 -4.81 10.44 19.95
N PHE A 282 -4.38 10.04 18.75
CA PHE A 282 -4.73 8.74 18.18
C PHE A 282 -3.56 7.76 18.16
N GLN A 283 -3.86 6.49 17.86
CA GLN A 283 -2.87 5.43 17.72
C GLN A 283 -2.82 4.93 16.27
N ILE A 284 -1.63 4.52 15.84
CA ILE A 284 -1.39 3.95 14.51
C ILE A 284 -1.09 2.46 14.66
N LEU A 285 -1.93 1.62 14.08
CA LEU A 285 -1.67 0.18 13.97
C LEU A 285 -0.68 -0.08 12.82
N THR A 286 0.51 -0.60 13.14
CA THR A 286 1.45 -1.06 12.11
C THR A 286 1.04 -2.43 11.60
N THR A 287 0.99 -2.60 10.29
CA THR A 287 0.63 -3.87 9.64
C THR A 287 1.86 -4.65 9.16
N GLY A 288 1.67 -5.90 8.76
CA GLY A 288 2.75 -6.74 8.24
C GLY A 288 3.30 -6.28 6.87
N SER A 289 2.51 -5.55 6.09
CA SER A 289 2.91 -4.92 4.82
C SER A 289 3.52 -3.52 5.00
N ALA A 290 3.91 -3.18 6.23
CA ALA A 290 4.47 -1.89 6.60
C ALA A 290 3.51 -0.68 6.50
N GLN A 291 2.25 -0.86 6.14
CA GLN A 291 1.25 0.20 6.19
C GLN A 291 0.85 0.53 7.63
N GLY A 292 0.37 1.75 7.85
CA GLY A 292 -0.23 2.20 9.10
C GLY A 292 -1.74 2.37 8.96
N ILE A 293 -2.53 1.88 9.92
CA ILE A 293 -3.97 2.04 9.94
C ILE A 293 -4.38 2.87 11.17
N ILE A 294 -5.23 3.87 10.95
CA ILE A 294 -5.84 4.69 12.00
C ILE A 294 -7.35 4.60 11.84
N VAL A 295 -8.04 4.35 12.93
CA VAL A 295 -9.51 4.46 12.98
C VAL A 295 -9.85 5.70 13.80
N LYS A 296 -10.64 6.61 13.23
CA LYS A 296 -11.08 7.82 13.92
C LYS A 296 -12.11 7.43 15.00
N SER A 297 -11.80 7.71 16.25
CA SER A 297 -12.72 7.54 17.38
C SER A 297 -13.71 8.71 17.51
#